data_bec1dd6c0ef83bcb7d45ffa7a5d4ca86
#
_entry.id   bec1dd6c0ef83bcb7d45ffa7a5d4ca86
#
_cell.length_a   1.000
_cell.length_b   1.000
_cell.length_c   1.000
_cell.angle_alpha   90.00
_cell.angle_beta   90.00
_cell.angle_gamma   90.00
#
_symmetry.space_group_name_H-M   'P 1'
#
loop_
_entity.id
_entity.type
_entity.pdbx_description
1 polymer ?
#
loop_
_entity_poly.entity_id
_entity_poly.type
_entity_poly.pdbx_seq_one_letter_code
_entity_poly.pdbx_strand_id
1 'polypeptide(L)'
;VLHDGVGYIFPKGENVAITAQQRSGSWKSINSSQSSAEETHNIFTLYTSHGKQPSGDTYEYTVLPSADLKTVENYYNAPDIKTISNTAEVQAVWSSEEQSAGIVFWNKGVSNYSETVTFPKSVTGLADDLTVEALRDPCIVMLKKTDDGFDLIVSNPKNNSLANTY
;
A
#
# COMPACT_ATOMS: atom_id res chain seq x y z
N VAL A 1 15.98 3.81 -1.16
CA VAL A 1 16.67 3.24 -2.33
C VAL A 1 16.26 4.02 -3.57
N LEU A 2 17.19 4.31 -4.46
CA LEU A 2 16.92 4.92 -5.77
C LEU A 2 17.46 3.99 -6.86
N HIS A 3 16.63 3.63 -7.82
CA HIS A 3 17.03 2.84 -8.97
C HIS A 3 16.26 3.28 -10.21
N ASP A 4 16.98 3.60 -11.27
CA ASP A 4 16.47 4.00 -12.60
C ASP A 4 15.33 5.05 -12.56
N GLY A 5 15.54 6.11 -11.77
CA GLY A 5 14.57 7.20 -11.60
C GLY A 5 13.36 6.84 -10.72
N VAL A 6 13.37 5.70 -10.04
CA VAL A 6 12.32 5.30 -9.10
C VAL A 6 12.88 5.23 -7.69
N GLY A 7 12.28 5.98 -6.77
CA GLY A 7 12.57 5.94 -5.34
C GLY A 7 11.73 4.90 -4.62
N TYR A 8 12.36 4.19 -3.67
CA TYR A 8 11.70 3.24 -2.78
C TYR A 8 12.02 3.61 -1.34
N ILE A 9 11.01 3.92 -0.55
CA ILE A 9 11.12 4.33 0.85
C ILE A 9 10.59 3.23 1.75
N PHE A 10 11.33 2.87 2.79
CA PHE A 10 10.95 1.89 3.82
C PHE A 10 10.98 2.59 5.18
N PRO A 11 9.85 3.12 5.67
CA PRO A 11 9.84 4.03 6.82
C PRO A 11 10.15 3.34 8.15
N LYS A 12 9.90 2.04 8.27
CA LYS A 12 10.05 1.28 9.52
C LYS A 12 11.41 0.58 9.68
N GLY A 13 12.38 0.84 8.80
CA GLY A 13 13.69 0.19 8.87
C GLY A 13 13.61 -1.33 8.67
N GLU A 14 12.75 -1.76 7.79
CA GLU A 14 12.54 -3.17 7.46
C GLU A 14 13.82 -3.86 6.98
N ASN A 15 13.87 -5.18 7.11
CA ASN A 15 14.99 -5.97 6.62
C ASN A 15 15.00 -6.05 5.08
N VAL A 16 15.45 -4.96 4.47
CA VAL A 16 15.49 -4.78 3.02
C VAL A 16 16.79 -5.35 2.47
N ALA A 17 16.67 -6.24 1.51
CA ALA A 17 17.79 -6.77 0.76
C ALA A 17 17.78 -6.26 -0.68
N ILE A 18 18.98 -5.93 -1.17
CA ILE A 18 19.22 -5.48 -2.54
C ILE A 18 20.22 -6.40 -3.19
N THR A 19 19.92 -6.86 -4.40
CA THR A 19 20.88 -7.55 -5.25
C THR A 19 20.89 -6.95 -6.65
N ALA A 20 22.07 -6.83 -7.22
CA ALA A 20 22.28 -6.47 -8.61
C ALA A 20 23.23 -7.51 -9.21
N GLN A 21 22.68 -8.43 -9.99
CA GLN A 21 23.46 -9.55 -10.54
C GLN A 21 22.96 -9.98 -11.91
N GLN A 22 23.85 -10.59 -12.66
CA GLN A 22 23.50 -11.17 -13.94
C GLN A 22 22.66 -12.44 -13.73
N ARG A 23 21.57 -12.55 -14.49
CA ARG A 23 20.68 -13.71 -14.51
C ARG A 23 20.45 -14.15 -15.93
N SER A 24 20.43 -15.46 -16.14
CA SER A 24 20.11 -16.09 -17.44
C SER A 24 18.82 -16.88 -17.34
N GLY A 25 18.08 -16.94 -18.45
CA GLY A 25 16.88 -17.73 -18.56
C GLY A 25 16.31 -17.71 -19.98
N SER A 26 15.25 -18.46 -20.23
CA SER A 26 14.54 -18.45 -21.50
C SER A 26 13.05 -18.20 -21.30
N TRP A 27 12.40 -17.55 -22.26
CA TRP A 27 10.96 -17.33 -22.25
C TRP A 27 10.16 -18.62 -22.23
N LYS A 28 10.73 -19.71 -22.79
CA LYS A 28 10.11 -21.03 -22.76
C LYS A 28 9.91 -21.59 -21.36
N SER A 29 10.72 -21.19 -20.38
CA SER A 29 10.57 -21.61 -18.98
C SER A 29 9.33 -21.04 -18.30
N ILE A 30 8.79 -19.95 -18.85
CA ILE A 30 7.58 -19.26 -18.36
C ILE A 30 6.38 -19.63 -19.22
N ASN A 31 6.57 -19.67 -20.55
CA ASN A 31 5.52 -20.00 -21.51
C ASN A 31 6.09 -20.97 -22.56
N SER A 32 5.60 -22.21 -22.58
CA SER A 32 6.10 -23.30 -23.44
C SER A 32 6.04 -23.01 -24.94
N SER A 33 5.22 -22.07 -25.40
CA SER A 33 5.12 -21.65 -26.79
C SER A 33 6.19 -20.63 -27.23
N GLN A 34 6.98 -20.13 -26.31
CA GLN A 34 8.00 -19.12 -26.56
C GLN A 34 9.37 -19.73 -26.87
N SER A 35 10.32 -18.85 -27.25
CA SER A 35 11.69 -19.22 -27.59
C SER A 35 12.41 -19.90 -26.41
N SER A 36 13.18 -20.94 -26.73
CA SER A 36 14.11 -21.59 -25.82
C SER A 36 15.53 -20.95 -25.82
N ALA A 37 15.73 -19.89 -26.62
CA ALA A 37 16.99 -19.17 -26.62
C ALA A 37 17.26 -18.59 -25.21
N GLU A 38 18.47 -18.77 -24.74
CA GLU A 38 18.91 -18.23 -23.46
C GLU A 38 19.21 -16.72 -23.61
N GLU A 39 18.63 -15.92 -22.73
CA GLU A 39 18.90 -14.49 -22.62
C GLU A 39 19.53 -14.19 -21.27
N THR A 40 20.47 -13.25 -21.25
CA THR A 40 21.20 -12.88 -20.03
C THR A 40 21.12 -11.38 -19.81
N HIS A 41 20.62 -10.98 -18.65
CA HIS A 41 20.42 -9.59 -18.26
C HIS A 41 20.94 -9.29 -16.85
N ASN A 42 21.31 -8.04 -16.63
CA ASN A 42 21.55 -7.55 -15.27
C ASN A 42 20.22 -7.28 -14.61
N ILE A 43 19.94 -7.97 -13.51
CA ILE A 43 18.68 -7.87 -12.78
C ILE A 43 18.93 -7.19 -11.44
N PHE A 44 18.23 -6.07 -11.23
CA PHE A 44 18.08 -5.47 -9.92
C PHE A 44 16.91 -6.13 -9.19
N THR A 45 17.14 -6.53 -7.95
CA THR A 45 16.09 -7.09 -7.09
C THR A 45 16.10 -6.38 -5.74
N LEU A 46 14.93 -5.94 -5.33
CA LEU A 46 14.67 -5.30 -4.03
C LEU A 46 13.56 -6.08 -3.35
N TYR A 47 13.79 -6.54 -2.11
CA TYR A 47 12.78 -7.29 -1.35
C TYR A 47 12.96 -7.12 0.15
N THR A 48 11.86 -7.29 0.90
CA THR A 48 11.86 -7.41 2.35
C THR A 48 11.89 -8.89 2.74
N SER A 49 12.74 -9.26 3.70
CA SER A 49 12.86 -10.64 4.16
C SER A 49 12.10 -10.84 5.46
N HIS A 50 11.11 -11.71 5.44
CA HIS A 50 10.33 -12.12 6.62
C HIS A 50 10.86 -13.42 7.26
N GLY A 51 12.04 -13.91 6.84
CA GLY A 51 12.64 -15.13 7.37
C GLY A 51 11.92 -16.41 6.94
N LYS A 52 12.04 -17.45 7.77
CA LYS A 52 11.38 -18.75 7.55
C LYS A 52 10.10 -18.81 8.38
N GLN A 53 9.00 -19.22 7.74
CA GLN A 53 7.68 -19.38 8.38
C GLN A 53 7.20 -18.09 9.08
N PRO A 54 7.05 -16.97 8.35
CA PRO A 54 6.60 -15.72 8.94
C PRO A 54 5.20 -15.87 9.52
N SER A 55 4.94 -15.20 10.66
CA SER A 55 3.65 -15.19 11.31
C SER A 55 3.33 -13.78 11.81
N GLY A 56 2.31 -13.15 11.24
CA GLY A 56 1.88 -11.80 11.61
C GLY A 56 2.83 -10.68 11.17
N ASP A 57 3.76 -10.98 10.27
CA ASP A 57 4.69 -9.99 9.73
C ASP A 57 3.96 -9.02 8.81
N THR A 58 4.40 -7.78 8.86
CA THR A 58 3.89 -6.71 7.99
C THR A 58 5.05 -6.09 7.19
N TYR A 59 4.72 -5.45 6.08
CA TYR A 59 5.67 -4.60 5.34
C TYR A 59 5.00 -3.30 4.94
N GLU A 60 5.84 -2.29 4.73
CA GLU A 60 5.40 -0.96 4.30
C GLU A 60 6.47 -0.34 3.41
N TYR A 61 6.07 0.18 2.27
CA TYR A 61 6.96 0.94 1.42
C TYR A 61 6.20 1.97 0.60
N THR A 62 6.90 3.03 0.20
CA THR A 62 6.40 4.03 -0.74
C THR A 62 7.24 3.98 -2.01
N VAL A 63 6.58 4.10 -3.16
CA VAL A 63 7.22 4.22 -4.48
C VAL A 63 7.09 5.67 -4.95
N LEU A 64 8.22 6.27 -5.31
CA LEU A 64 8.30 7.63 -5.86
C LEU A 64 8.70 7.55 -7.33
N PRO A 65 7.77 7.67 -8.28
CA PRO A 65 8.08 7.72 -9.70
C PRO A 65 8.84 8.99 -10.07
N SER A 66 9.71 8.91 -11.08
CA SER A 66 10.49 10.04 -11.58
C SER A 66 11.28 10.78 -10.50
N ALA A 67 11.84 10.03 -9.55
CA ALA A 67 12.58 10.57 -8.42
C ALA A 67 14.08 10.70 -8.72
N ASP A 68 14.68 11.72 -8.15
CA ASP A 68 16.12 11.85 -7.96
C ASP A 68 16.48 11.60 -6.48
N LEU A 69 17.77 11.62 -6.15
CA LEU A 69 18.23 11.40 -4.78
C LEU A 69 17.66 12.43 -3.80
N LYS A 70 17.57 13.69 -4.22
CA LYS A 70 17.04 14.76 -3.39
C LYS A 70 15.55 14.56 -3.09
N THR A 71 14.78 14.15 -4.08
CA THR A 71 13.36 13.80 -3.92
C THR A 71 13.18 12.67 -2.91
N VAL A 72 14.00 11.60 -3.02
CA VAL A 72 13.99 10.47 -2.08
C VAL A 72 14.34 10.92 -0.65
N GLU A 73 15.39 11.71 -0.48
CA GLU A 73 15.80 12.23 0.83
C GLU A 73 14.76 13.17 1.45
N ASN A 74 14.19 14.07 0.67
CA ASN A 74 13.15 14.99 1.13
C ASN A 74 11.92 14.22 1.60
N TYR A 75 11.44 13.27 0.81
CA TYR A 75 10.27 12.46 1.17
C TYR A 75 10.53 11.57 2.40
N TYR A 76 11.73 10.98 2.51
CA TYR A 76 12.10 10.18 3.69
C TYR A 76 12.06 11.00 4.98
N ASN A 77 12.52 12.24 4.94
CA ASN A 77 12.55 13.12 6.12
C ASN A 77 11.18 13.72 6.47
N ALA A 78 10.30 13.92 5.48
CA ALA A 78 8.98 14.50 5.65
C ALA A 78 7.97 13.78 4.72
N PRO A 79 7.58 12.54 5.06
CA PRO A 79 6.65 11.79 4.22
C PRO A 79 5.26 12.42 4.26
N ASP A 80 4.69 12.62 3.06
CA ASP A 80 3.31 13.05 2.90
C ASP A 80 2.33 11.96 3.35
N ILE A 81 2.53 10.74 2.86
CA ILE A 81 1.64 9.62 3.17
C ILE A 81 2.07 8.96 4.49
N LYS A 82 1.12 8.83 5.40
CA LYS A 82 1.29 8.18 6.69
C LYS A 82 0.39 6.96 6.81
N THR A 83 0.96 5.84 7.22
CA THR A 83 0.21 4.64 7.53
C THR A 83 -0.47 4.79 8.89
N ILE A 84 -1.80 4.67 8.90
CA ILE A 84 -2.65 4.76 10.09
C ILE A 84 -2.93 3.37 10.66
N SER A 85 -3.17 2.42 9.79
CA SER A 85 -3.38 1.01 10.15
C SER A 85 -2.72 0.10 9.12
N ASN A 86 -2.08 -0.97 9.60
CA ASN A 86 -1.53 -2.03 8.76
C ASN A 86 -1.74 -3.37 9.47
N THR A 87 -2.99 -3.79 9.57
CA THR A 87 -3.42 -5.05 10.17
C THR A 87 -4.00 -5.97 9.10
N ALA A 88 -4.29 -7.20 9.47
CA ALA A 88 -4.94 -8.15 8.57
C ALA A 88 -6.44 -7.80 8.34
N GLU A 89 -7.02 -6.97 9.19
CA GLU A 89 -8.41 -6.54 9.13
C GLU A 89 -8.57 -5.22 8.38
N VAL A 90 -7.66 -4.26 8.65
CA VAL A 90 -7.75 -2.90 8.10
C VAL A 90 -6.39 -2.41 7.69
N GLN A 91 -6.29 -1.92 6.47
CA GLN A 91 -5.14 -1.14 5.99
C GLN A 91 -5.62 0.27 5.67
N ALA A 92 -4.95 1.27 6.22
CA ALA A 92 -5.34 2.66 6.05
C ALA A 92 -4.13 3.59 5.99
N VAL A 93 -4.21 4.56 5.08
CA VAL A 93 -3.21 5.61 4.90
C VAL A 93 -3.88 6.98 4.85
N TRP A 94 -3.14 8.02 5.22
CA TRP A 94 -3.52 9.41 5.08
C TRP A 94 -2.48 10.18 4.28
N SER A 95 -2.89 10.94 3.27
CA SER A 95 -2.07 11.92 2.57
C SER A 95 -2.36 13.32 3.12
N SER A 96 -1.31 13.97 3.62
CA SER A 96 -1.39 15.34 4.13
C SER A 96 -1.49 16.37 3.00
N GLU A 97 -0.84 16.10 1.86
CA GLU A 97 -0.86 16.96 0.68
C GLU A 97 -2.24 16.92 0.00
N GLU A 98 -2.76 15.75 -0.24
CA GLU A 98 -4.06 15.55 -0.87
C GLU A 98 -5.24 15.70 0.10
N GLN A 99 -4.98 15.81 1.40
CA GLN A 99 -6.01 15.82 2.46
C GLN A 99 -7.02 14.67 2.27
N SER A 100 -6.49 13.47 2.07
CA SER A 100 -7.29 12.30 1.69
C SER A 100 -6.85 11.05 2.43
N ALA A 101 -7.79 10.12 2.61
CA ALA A 101 -7.54 8.78 3.15
C ALA A 101 -7.87 7.70 2.15
N GLY A 102 -7.02 6.66 2.10
CA GLY A 102 -7.31 5.39 1.45
C GLY A 102 -7.43 4.29 2.50
N ILE A 103 -8.52 3.52 2.48
CA ILE A 103 -8.81 2.49 3.48
C ILE A 103 -9.23 1.21 2.76
N VAL A 104 -8.69 0.08 3.21
CA VAL A 104 -9.14 -1.25 2.80
C VAL A 104 -9.61 -2.00 4.03
N PHE A 105 -10.88 -2.34 4.06
CA PHE A 105 -11.48 -3.19 5.07
C PHE A 105 -11.57 -4.63 4.54
N TRP A 106 -10.91 -5.55 5.23
CA TRP A 106 -10.86 -6.96 4.85
C TRP A 106 -11.86 -7.78 5.65
N ASN A 107 -12.54 -8.72 4.99
CA ASN A 107 -13.41 -9.68 5.69
C ASN A 107 -12.70 -11.01 5.91
N LYS A 108 -12.66 -11.47 7.14
CA LYS A 108 -12.20 -12.80 7.51
C LYS A 108 -13.30 -13.88 7.51
N GLY A 109 -14.44 -13.63 6.87
CA GLY A 109 -15.54 -14.59 6.78
C GLY A 109 -16.42 -14.66 8.02
N VAL A 110 -16.45 -13.61 8.83
CA VAL A 110 -17.29 -13.53 10.03
C VAL A 110 -18.68 -12.97 9.70
N SER A 111 -19.72 -13.51 10.33
CA SER A 111 -21.04 -12.90 10.39
C SER A 111 -21.01 -11.70 11.35
N ASN A 112 -21.75 -10.63 11.06
CA ASN A 112 -21.75 -9.39 11.82
C ASN A 112 -20.40 -8.64 11.75
N TYR A 113 -19.93 -8.44 10.52
CA TYR A 113 -18.72 -7.68 10.26
C TYR A 113 -18.87 -6.23 10.76
N SER A 114 -17.90 -5.80 11.54
CA SER A 114 -17.73 -4.41 11.95
C SER A 114 -16.25 -4.16 12.20
N GLU A 115 -15.66 -3.26 11.45
CA GLU A 115 -14.26 -2.85 11.58
C GLU A 115 -14.17 -1.34 11.56
N THR A 116 -13.29 -0.79 12.39
CA THR A 116 -13.15 0.65 12.59
C THR A 116 -11.70 1.07 12.46
N VAL A 117 -11.47 2.23 11.84
CA VAL A 117 -10.18 2.90 11.83
C VAL A 117 -10.33 4.36 12.25
N THR A 118 -9.41 4.83 13.11
CA THR A 118 -9.38 6.21 13.57
C THR A 118 -8.12 6.90 13.06
N PHE A 119 -8.30 8.03 12.41
CA PHE A 119 -7.25 8.93 11.95
C PHE A 119 -7.06 10.03 12.98
N PRO A 120 -5.94 10.05 13.72
CA PRO A 120 -5.71 11.06 14.75
C PRO A 120 -5.64 12.47 14.15
N LYS A 121 -6.24 13.44 14.83
CA LYS A 121 -6.14 14.86 14.43
C LYS A 121 -4.71 15.39 14.35
N SER A 122 -3.80 14.82 15.11
CA SER A 122 -2.37 15.14 15.05
C SER A 122 -1.72 14.75 13.71
N VAL A 123 -2.34 13.83 12.97
CA VAL A 123 -1.89 13.38 11.64
C VAL A 123 -2.65 14.09 10.54
N THR A 124 -3.96 14.22 10.69
CA THR A 124 -4.86 14.79 9.66
C THR A 124 -4.88 16.30 9.64
N GLY A 125 -4.55 16.96 10.76
CA GLY A 125 -4.71 18.40 10.93
C GLY A 125 -6.17 18.84 11.06
N LEU A 126 -7.11 17.91 11.28
CA LEU A 126 -8.52 18.19 11.54
C LEU A 126 -8.73 18.72 12.97
N ALA A 127 -9.91 19.28 13.25
CA ALA A 127 -10.27 19.75 14.58
C ALA A 127 -10.37 18.58 15.58
N ASP A 128 -10.89 17.45 15.13
CA ASP A 128 -11.08 16.22 15.90
C ASP A 128 -10.54 15.00 15.15
N ASP A 129 -10.46 13.87 15.88
CA ASP A 129 -10.12 12.58 15.27
C ASP A 129 -11.22 12.16 14.30
N LEU A 130 -10.83 11.66 13.14
CA LEU A 130 -11.74 11.13 12.13
C LEU A 130 -11.86 9.64 12.28
N THR A 131 -13.05 9.12 12.54
CA THR A 131 -13.32 7.69 12.65
C THR A 131 -14.17 7.21 11.47
N VAL A 132 -13.74 6.12 10.84
CA VAL A 132 -14.45 5.45 9.74
C VAL A 132 -14.74 4.03 10.14
N GLU A 133 -16.00 3.62 10.00
CA GLU A 133 -16.47 2.28 10.32
C GLU A 133 -17.07 1.61 9.08
N ALA A 134 -16.69 0.35 8.85
CA ALA A 134 -17.31 -0.49 7.83
C ALA A 134 -18.21 -1.53 8.51
N LEU A 135 -19.47 -1.54 8.14
CA LEU A 135 -20.49 -2.45 8.68
C LEU A 135 -20.93 -3.44 7.59
N ARG A 136 -21.13 -4.70 7.96
CA ARG A 136 -21.64 -5.82 7.16
C ARG A 136 -20.68 -6.37 6.13
N ASP A 137 -20.07 -5.54 5.28
CA ASP A 137 -19.26 -6.01 4.17
C ASP A 137 -17.87 -5.36 4.12
N PRO A 138 -16.86 -6.11 3.67
CA PRO A 138 -15.55 -5.54 3.36
C PRO A 138 -15.69 -4.54 2.19
N CYS A 139 -14.94 -3.47 2.25
CA CYS A 139 -14.98 -2.44 1.22
C CYS A 139 -13.64 -1.72 1.08
N ILE A 140 -13.48 -1.04 -0.03
CA ILE A 140 -12.41 -0.07 -0.25
C ILE A 140 -13.05 1.31 -0.17
N VAL A 141 -12.47 2.17 0.65
CA VAL A 141 -12.96 3.51 0.89
C VAL A 141 -11.89 4.52 0.51
N MET A 142 -12.29 5.56 -0.19
CA MET A 142 -11.51 6.78 -0.36
C MET A 142 -12.29 7.95 0.20
N LEU A 143 -11.64 8.73 1.06
CA LEU A 143 -12.16 9.98 1.60
C LEU A 143 -11.28 11.12 1.09
N LYS A 144 -11.89 12.21 0.68
CA LYS A 144 -11.19 13.46 0.37
C LYS A 144 -11.86 14.60 1.10
N LYS A 145 -11.09 15.38 1.86
CA LYS A 145 -11.58 16.57 2.55
C LYS A 145 -12.00 17.62 1.54
N THR A 146 -13.15 18.24 1.78
CA THR A 146 -13.69 19.38 1.06
C THR A 146 -13.85 20.57 2.02
N ASP A 147 -14.30 21.71 1.52
CA ASP A 147 -14.57 22.89 2.37
C ASP A 147 -15.70 22.63 3.38
N ASP A 148 -16.69 21.81 2.99
CA ASP A 148 -17.91 21.57 3.76
C ASP A 148 -17.96 20.18 4.43
N GLY A 149 -16.90 19.35 4.29
CA GLY A 149 -16.88 17.99 4.85
C GLY A 149 -15.96 17.02 4.13
N PHE A 150 -16.46 15.89 3.68
CA PHE A 150 -15.70 14.88 2.97
C PHE A 150 -16.48 14.32 1.79
N ASP A 151 -15.81 14.17 0.66
CA ASP A 151 -16.25 13.29 -0.42
C ASP A 151 -15.91 11.85 -0.06
N LEU A 152 -16.90 10.97 -0.19
CA LEU A 152 -16.77 9.55 0.12
C LEU A 152 -16.97 8.72 -1.16
N ILE A 153 -15.98 7.91 -1.50
CA ILE A 153 -16.06 6.91 -2.58
C ILE A 153 -15.91 5.54 -1.95
N VAL A 154 -16.88 4.66 -2.17
CA VAL A 154 -16.86 3.29 -1.65
C VAL A 154 -16.98 2.29 -2.78
N SER A 155 -16.14 1.25 -2.74
CA SER A 155 -16.17 0.13 -3.68
C SER A 155 -16.25 -1.19 -2.93
N ASN A 156 -17.16 -2.07 -3.36
CA ASN A 156 -17.21 -3.45 -2.89
C ASN A 156 -16.43 -4.35 -3.87
N PRO A 157 -15.25 -4.85 -3.52
CA PRO A 157 -14.42 -5.64 -4.43
C PRO A 157 -15.02 -7.00 -4.77
N LYS A 158 -15.98 -7.50 -3.99
CA LYS A 158 -16.67 -8.76 -4.28
C LYS A 158 -17.71 -8.64 -5.39
N ASN A 159 -18.04 -7.42 -5.81
CA ASN A 159 -19.03 -7.13 -6.86
C ASN A 159 -20.32 -7.96 -6.72
N ASN A 160 -20.73 -8.24 -5.48
CA ASN A 160 -22.00 -8.86 -5.21
C ASN A 160 -23.11 -7.83 -5.49
N SER A 161 -24.08 -8.19 -6.30
CA SER A 161 -25.21 -7.35 -6.74
C SER A 161 -26.19 -6.96 -5.62
N LEU A 162 -25.79 -7.01 -4.37
CA LEU A 162 -26.54 -6.45 -3.25
C LEU A 162 -26.40 -4.93 -3.29
N ALA A 163 -27.53 -4.25 -3.49
CA ALA A 163 -27.59 -2.80 -3.45
C ALA A 163 -26.98 -2.31 -2.12
N ASN A 164 -25.81 -1.69 -2.22
CA ASN A 164 -25.19 -1.05 -1.08
C ASN A 164 -25.97 0.23 -0.79
N THR A 165 -26.76 0.21 0.26
CA THR A 165 -27.35 1.43 0.84
C THR A 165 -26.30 2.01 1.78
N TYR A 166 -25.68 3.11 1.38
CA TYR A 166 -24.76 3.90 2.19
C TYR A 166 -25.51 4.99 2.90
#